data_3c9bc0aaa8165cf8975c3c6b6e76338d
#
_entry.id   3c9bc0aaa8165cf8975c3c6b6e76338d
#
_cell.length_a   1.000
_cell.length_b   1.000
_cell.length_c   1.000
_cell.angle_alpha   90.00
_cell.angle_beta   90.00
_cell.angle_gamma   90.00
#
_symmetry.space_group_name_H-M   'P 1'
#
loop_
_entity.id
_entity.type
_entity.pdbx_description
1 polymer ?
#
loop_
_entity_poly.entity_id
_entity_poly.type
_entity_poly.pdbx_seq_one_letter_code
_entity_poly.pdbx_strand_id
1 'polypeptide(L)'
;MIEELSEMGFGGFASSYGIHNNIIAPYLSRHGTEEQKMHWLPRMAKGEVVGALAMTEPGAGSDVQGIRTNAVRDGDEWILNGSKIFITNGIHADLVIVAAITDPGKGAKGTSLFL
;
A
#
# COMPACT_ATOMS: atom_id res chain seq x y z
N MET A 1 -16.73 8.21 -12.99
CA MET A 1 -16.05 9.15 -12.05
C MET A 1 -14.55 9.25 -12.30
N ILE A 2 -13.73 8.18 -12.23
CA ILE A 2 -12.26 8.28 -12.49
C ILE A 2 -12.00 8.75 -13.92
N GLU A 3 -12.67 8.18 -14.90
CA GLU A 3 -12.60 8.54 -16.31
C GLU A 3 -12.96 10.01 -16.54
N GLU A 4 -14.11 10.45 -16.06
CA GLU A 4 -14.57 11.83 -16.14
C GLU A 4 -13.59 12.82 -15.51
N LEU A 5 -13.06 12.49 -14.31
CA LEU A 5 -12.05 13.31 -13.66
C LEU A 5 -10.76 13.42 -14.49
N SER A 6 -10.37 12.32 -15.14
CA SER A 6 -9.19 12.31 -16.01
C SER A 6 -9.42 13.14 -17.28
N GLU A 7 -10.59 13.05 -17.90
CA GLU A 7 -10.99 13.84 -19.06
C GLU A 7 -11.05 15.35 -18.76
N MET A 8 -11.46 15.70 -17.53
CA MET A 8 -11.46 17.09 -17.04
C MET A 8 -10.07 17.62 -16.67
N GLY A 9 -8.99 16.84 -16.85
CA GLY A 9 -7.62 17.23 -16.52
C GLY A 9 -7.21 16.97 -15.04
N PHE A 10 -8.04 16.36 -14.23
CA PHE A 10 -7.75 16.03 -12.82
C PHE A 10 -7.08 14.65 -12.66
N GLY A 11 -6.14 14.30 -13.56
CA GLY A 11 -5.51 12.97 -13.57
C GLY A 11 -4.80 12.60 -12.26
N GLY A 12 -4.16 13.57 -11.59
CA GLY A 12 -3.54 13.34 -10.27
C GLY A 12 -4.56 12.96 -9.20
N PHE A 13 -5.70 13.66 -9.14
CA PHE A 13 -6.77 13.34 -8.21
C PHE A 13 -7.44 12.01 -8.55
N ALA A 14 -7.68 11.75 -9.84
CA ALA A 14 -8.24 10.48 -10.31
C ALA A 14 -7.36 9.27 -9.93
N SER A 15 -6.03 9.42 -10.07
CA SER A 15 -5.04 8.42 -9.64
C SER A 15 -5.07 8.20 -8.12
N SER A 16 -5.06 9.29 -7.37
CA SER A 16 -5.14 9.30 -5.90
C SER A 16 -6.37 8.57 -5.38
N TYR A 17 -7.54 8.92 -5.92
CA TYR A 17 -8.81 8.29 -5.63
C TYR A 17 -8.82 6.81 -6.04
N GLY A 18 -8.25 6.49 -7.22
CA GLY A 18 -8.14 5.12 -7.72
C GLY A 18 -7.33 4.20 -6.80
N ILE A 19 -6.17 4.63 -6.34
CA ILE A 19 -5.36 3.88 -5.37
C ILE A 19 -6.13 3.64 -4.08
N HIS A 20 -6.72 4.69 -3.52
CA HIS A 20 -7.46 4.60 -2.27
C HIS A 20 -8.64 3.62 -2.34
N ASN A 21 -9.53 3.78 -3.33
CA ASN A 21 -10.77 3.02 -3.40
C ASN A 21 -10.65 1.67 -4.09
N ASN A 22 -9.82 1.57 -5.15
CA ASN A 22 -9.77 0.36 -5.98
C ASN A 22 -8.65 -0.58 -5.58
N ILE A 23 -7.69 -0.13 -4.76
CA ILE A 23 -6.57 -0.95 -4.31
C ILE A 23 -6.58 -1.09 -2.79
N ILE A 24 -6.42 -0.01 -2.03
CA ILE A 24 -6.24 -0.09 -0.58
C ILE A 24 -7.47 -0.66 0.13
N ALA A 25 -8.65 -0.11 -0.16
CA ALA A 25 -9.89 -0.59 0.47
C ALA A 25 -10.19 -2.08 0.16
N PRO A 26 -10.05 -2.59 -1.08
CA PRO A 26 -10.15 -4.02 -1.36
C PRO A 26 -9.09 -4.89 -0.70
N TYR A 27 -7.84 -4.43 -0.58
CA TYR A 27 -6.81 -5.19 0.16
C TYR A 27 -7.20 -5.36 1.62
N LEU A 28 -7.58 -4.27 2.29
CA LEU A 28 -8.07 -4.32 3.67
C LEU A 28 -9.30 -5.20 3.82
N SER A 29 -10.29 -5.02 2.95
CA SER A 29 -11.54 -5.79 3.00
C SER A 29 -11.32 -7.30 2.86
N ARG A 30 -10.36 -7.72 2.02
CA ARG A 30 -10.10 -9.13 1.73
C ARG A 30 -9.10 -9.79 2.67
N HIS A 31 -8.10 -9.04 3.13
CA HIS A 31 -6.92 -9.59 3.81
C HIS A 31 -6.69 -9.04 5.22
N GLY A 32 -7.33 -7.94 5.57
CA GLY A 32 -7.23 -7.37 6.91
C GLY A 32 -7.92 -8.24 7.97
N THR A 33 -7.45 -8.14 9.21
CA THR A 33 -8.18 -8.67 10.36
C THR A 33 -9.49 -7.90 10.57
N GLU A 34 -10.44 -8.47 11.29
CA GLU A 34 -11.71 -7.76 11.58
C GLU A 34 -11.46 -6.45 12.34
N GLU A 35 -10.49 -6.42 13.24
CA GLU A 35 -10.08 -5.23 13.95
C GLU A 35 -9.56 -4.15 12.98
N GLN A 36 -8.66 -4.51 12.05
CA GLN A 36 -8.15 -3.60 11.03
C GLN A 36 -9.27 -3.07 10.13
N LYS A 37 -10.18 -3.94 9.68
CA LYS A 37 -11.33 -3.55 8.86
C LYS A 37 -12.22 -2.55 9.57
N MET A 38 -12.59 -2.84 10.81
CA MET A 38 -13.47 -1.98 11.61
C MET A 38 -12.81 -0.64 11.96
N HIS A 39 -11.49 -0.61 12.11
CA HIS A 39 -10.77 0.62 12.40
C HIS A 39 -10.60 1.51 11.17
N TRP A 40 -10.22 0.93 10.03
CA TRP A 40 -9.80 1.71 8.85
C TRP A 40 -10.92 1.97 7.83
N LEU A 41 -11.71 0.95 7.46
CA LEU A 41 -12.67 1.09 6.35
C LEU A 41 -13.74 2.17 6.55
N PRO A 42 -14.35 2.34 7.74
CA PRO A 42 -15.33 3.40 7.94
C PRO A 42 -14.73 4.80 7.82
N ARG A 43 -13.50 4.98 8.28
CA ARG A 43 -12.77 6.26 8.20
C ARG A 43 -12.34 6.57 6.77
N MET A 44 -11.90 5.54 6.03
CA MET A 44 -11.60 5.65 4.61
C MET A 44 -12.85 6.06 3.81
N ALA A 45 -14.00 5.43 4.07
CA ALA A 45 -15.25 5.74 3.38
C ALA A 45 -15.74 7.17 3.62
N LYS A 46 -15.41 7.77 4.76
CA LYS A 46 -15.70 9.17 5.09
C LYS A 46 -14.67 10.17 4.54
N GLY A 47 -13.55 9.68 4.00
CA GLY A 47 -12.42 10.53 3.58
C GLY A 47 -11.59 11.08 4.74
N GLU A 48 -11.70 10.51 5.93
CA GLU A 48 -10.92 10.89 7.12
C GLU A 48 -9.50 10.30 7.09
N VAL A 49 -9.27 9.29 6.23
CA VAL A 49 -8.01 8.56 6.08
C VAL A 49 -7.70 8.38 4.61
N VAL A 50 -6.49 8.68 4.22
CA VAL A 50 -5.97 8.47 2.88
C VAL A 50 -5.04 7.26 2.88
N GLY A 51 -5.28 6.30 1.98
CA GLY A 51 -4.48 5.11 1.83
C GLY A 51 -3.44 5.19 0.70
N ALA A 52 -2.29 4.57 0.90
CA ALA A 52 -1.23 4.39 -0.09
C ALA A 52 -0.72 2.95 -0.14
N LEU A 53 -0.15 2.55 -1.28
CA LEU A 53 0.51 1.26 -1.47
C LEU A 53 1.99 1.47 -1.79
N ALA A 54 2.87 1.04 -0.90
CA ALA A 54 4.31 1.15 -1.03
C ALA A 54 4.90 -0.19 -1.52
N MET A 55 4.99 -0.35 -2.86
CA MET A 55 5.61 -1.51 -3.51
C MET A 55 6.92 -1.13 -4.19
N THR A 56 6.91 -0.12 -5.05
CA THR A 56 8.02 0.29 -5.92
C THR A 56 9.25 0.73 -5.12
N GLU A 57 10.43 0.28 -5.57
CA GLU A 57 11.73 0.65 -5.00
C GLU A 57 12.65 1.22 -6.08
N PRO A 58 13.75 1.89 -5.73
CA PRO A 58 14.73 2.37 -6.70
C PRO A 58 15.23 1.30 -7.67
N GLY A 59 15.31 0.05 -7.23
CA GLY A 59 15.77 -1.10 -8.03
C GLY A 59 14.66 -2.06 -8.47
N ALA A 60 13.40 -1.79 -8.16
CA ALA A 60 12.30 -2.72 -8.44
C ALA A 60 11.01 -1.96 -8.80
N GLY A 61 10.64 -1.99 -10.07
CA GLY A 61 9.40 -1.42 -10.60
C GLY A 61 8.50 -2.51 -11.17
N SER A 62 8.56 -2.73 -12.49
CA SER A 62 7.77 -3.79 -13.15
C SER A 62 8.15 -5.18 -12.64
N ASP A 63 9.41 -5.41 -12.32
CA ASP A 63 9.86 -6.61 -11.61
C ASP A 63 9.71 -6.42 -10.10
N VAL A 64 8.53 -6.71 -9.59
CA VAL A 64 8.23 -6.65 -8.14
C VAL A 64 8.93 -7.74 -7.33
N GLN A 65 9.48 -8.78 -7.97
CA GLN A 65 10.29 -9.80 -7.29
C GLN A 65 11.66 -9.26 -6.89
N GLY A 66 12.09 -8.17 -7.53
CA GLY A 66 13.35 -7.47 -7.22
C GLY A 66 13.32 -6.57 -6.01
N ILE A 67 12.21 -6.51 -5.24
CA ILE A 67 12.16 -5.70 -4.02
C ILE A 67 13.20 -6.18 -3.01
N ARG A 68 13.74 -5.24 -2.22
CA ARG A 68 14.78 -5.48 -1.21
C ARG A 68 14.36 -5.02 0.19
N THR A 69 13.31 -4.21 0.30
CA THR A 69 12.74 -3.88 1.61
C THR A 69 12.44 -5.18 2.34
N ASN A 70 12.98 -5.33 3.52
CA ASN A 70 12.80 -6.50 4.36
C ASN A 70 12.08 -6.14 5.66
N ALA A 71 11.45 -7.13 6.25
CA ALA A 71 10.82 -7.05 7.56
C ALA A 71 11.36 -8.18 8.43
N VAL A 72 11.92 -7.82 9.57
CA VAL A 72 12.46 -8.75 10.56
C VAL A 72 11.63 -8.65 11.83
N ARG A 73 11.21 -9.80 12.36
CA ARG A 73 10.43 -9.84 13.60
C ARG A 73 11.33 -9.55 14.79
N ASP A 74 10.86 -8.66 15.67
CA ASP A 74 11.48 -8.33 16.95
C ASP A 74 10.41 -8.38 18.05
N GLY A 75 10.36 -9.49 18.76
CA GLY A 75 9.28 -9.75 19.72
C GLY A 75 7.90 -9.76 19.07
N ASP A 76 7.05 -8.84 19.47
CA ASP A 76 5.69 -8.67 18.94
C ASP A 76 5.60 -7.64 17.79
N GLU A 77 6.71 -7.02 17.45
CA GLU A 77 6.81 -6.01 16.41
C GLU A 77 7.56 -6.50 15.16
N TRP A 78 7.49 -5.72 14.09
CA TRP A 78 8.25 -5.92 12.87
C TRP A 78 9.09 -4.68 12.56
N ILE A 79 10.38 -4.89 12.33
CA ILE A 79 11.30 -3.84 11.90
C ILE A 79 11.42 -3.91 10.39
N LEU A 80 10.94 -2.87 9.70
CA LEU A 80 11.04 -2.73 8.25
C LEU A 80 12.26 -1.91 7.88
N ASN A 81 13.11 -2.44 7.00
CA ASN A 81 14.29 -1.76 6.47
C ASN A 81 14.26 -1.74 4.95
N GLY A 82 14.35 -0.56 4.35
CA GLY A 82 14.35 -0.38 2.91
C GLY A 82 13.92 1.02 2.50
N SER A 83 13.70 1.21 1.21
CA SER A 83 13.20 2.47 0.67
C SER A 83 12.18 2.21 -0.43
N LYS A 84 11.13 3.04 -0.47
CA LYS A 84 10.07 2.98 -1.46
C LYS A 84 10.02 4.32 -2.21
N ILE A 85 9.75 4.28 -3.51
CA ILE A 85 9.68 5.48 -4.35
C ILE A 85 8.41 5.49 -5.20
N PHE A 86 8.04 6.66 -5.69
CA PHE A 86 6.88 6.86 -6.58
C PHE A 86 5.57 6.32 -5.99
N ILE A 87 5.37 6.54 -4.70
CA ILE A 87 4.19 6.07 -3.99
C ILE A 87 3.07 7.10 -4.11
N THR A 88 2.04 6.76 -4.89
CA THR A 88 0.83 7.59 -5.00
C THR A 88 0.20 7.75 -3.61
N ASN A 89 -0.12 8.98 -3.25
CA ASN A 89 -0.57 9.41 -1.92
C ASN A 89 0.50 9.35 -0.81
N GLY A 90 1.74 8.90 -1.07
CA GLY A 90 2.74 8.64 -0.03
C GLY A 90 3.06 9.82 0.90
N ILE A 91 2.91 11.05 0.43
CA ILE A 91 3.14 12.27 1.24
C ILE A 91 1.94 12.58 2.16
N HIS A 92 0.73 12.19 1.74
CA HIS A 92 -0.53 12.54 2.42
C HIS A 92 -1.21 11.34 3.07
N ALA A 93 -0.60 10.15 2.97
CA ALA A 93 -1.21 8.93 3.47
C ALA A 93 -1.20 8.87 5.01
N ASP A 94 -2.37 8.53 5.57
CA ASP A 94 -2.53 8.17 6.98
C ASP A 94 -2.34 6.66 7.18
N LEU A 95 -2.53 5.88 6.11
CA LEU A 95 -2.38 4.43 6.09
C LEU A 95 -1.55 4.01 4.88
N VAL A 96 -0.47 3.27 5.10
CA VAL A 96 0.39 2.77 4.03
C VAL A 96 0.49 1.25 4.10
N ILE A 97 0.05 0.56 3.03
CA ILE A 97 0.35 -0.86 2.87
C ILE A 97 1.77 -0.98 2.31
N VAL A 98 2.67 -1.61 3.05
CA VAL A 98 4.08 -1.78 2.66
C VAL A 98 4.36 -3.24 2.29
N ALA A 99 4.85 -3.48 1.07
CA ALA A 99 5.37 -4.79 0.67
C ALA A 99 6.82 -4.95 1.13
N ALA A 100 7.12 -6.00 1.91
CA ALA A 100 8.46 -6.30 2.40
C ALA A 100 8.72 -7.80 2.42
N ILE A 101 10.00 -8.19 2.26
CA ILE A 101 10.45 -9.58 2.32
C ILE A 101 10.48 -10.03 3.78
N THR A 102 9.76 -11.10 4.09
CA THR A 102 9.77 -11.77 5.40
C THR A 102 10.48 -13.13 5.35
N ASP A 103 10.59 -13.75 4.17
CA ASP A 103 11.25 -15.03 3.98
C ASP A 103 12.17 -14.96 2.74
N PRO A 104 13.44 -14.58 2.94
CA PRO A 104 14.41 -14.49 1.84
C PRO A 104 14.58 -15.85 1.13
N GLY A 105 14.66 -15.83 -0.19
CA GLY A 105 14.87 -17.03 -1.01
C GLY A 105 13.59 -17.68 -1.52
N LYS A 106 12.40 -17.25 -1.11
CA LYS A 106 11.12 -17.75 -1.62
C LYS A 106 10.50 -16.88 -2.73
N GLY A 107 11.23 -15.88 -3.23
CA GLY A 107 10.74 -14.96 -4.26
C GLY A 107 9.44 -14.28 -3.82
N ALA A 108 8.46 -14.18 -4.72
CA ALA A 108 7.17 -13.55 -4.43
C ALA A 108 6.41 -14.18 -3.24
N LYS A 109 6.62 -15.46 -2.95
CA LYS A 109 5.99 -16.16 -1.82
C LYS A 109 6.61 -15.80 -0.46
N GLY A 110 7.78 -15.17 -0.48
CA GLY A 110 8.46 -14.68 0.71
C GLY A 110 8.15 -13.22 1.05
N THR A 111 7.21 -12.60 0.33
CA THR A 111 6.80 -11.21 0.55
C THR A 111 5.52 -11.15 1.37
N SER A 112 5.50 -10.28 2.36
CA SER A 112 4.33 -9.97 3.18
C SER A 112 3.91 -8.50 3.02
N LEU A 113 2.67 -8.21 3.40
CA LEU A 113 2.13 -6.86 3.42
C LEU A 113 1.95 -6.41 4.86
N PHE A 114 2.40 -5.21 5.15
CA PHE A 114 2.31 -4.56 6.46
C PHE A 114 1.44 -3.31 6.38
N LEU A 115 0.73 -3.04 7.44
CA LEU A 115 -0.08 -1.84 7.64
C LEU A 115 0.59 -0.93 8.65
#